data_9cd3bb08bb86abacc200f3f5a50fa512
#
_entry.id   9cd3bb08bb86abacc200f3f5a50fa512
#
_cell.length_a   1.000
_cell.length_b   1.000
_cell.length_c   1.000
_cell.angle_alpha   90.00
_cell.angle_beta   90.00
_cell.angle_gamma   90.00
#
_symmetry.space_group_name_H-M   'P 1'
#
loop_
_entity.id
_entity.type
_entity.pdbx_description
1 polymer ?
#
loop_
_entity_poly.entity_id
_entity_poly.type
_entity_poly.pdbx_seq_one_letter_code
_entity_poly.pdbx_strand_id
1 'polypeptide(L)'
;MRKISRRNFLLASGAVTISAALSACGGSSSSTGAASSAAASSAASDAPAAQGKVLNIWCWNDEFQGRFNNYYPEVASIAEDKSTTTLKDGTVVKWTINANENNNYQNKLDEALLNQESAADDDKVDIFLIEADYALKYVDSDYALDVKADIGLTDADLAGQYQYTKDIVSVDGSQRGTTWQATPGLFAYRRSIAKEVLGTDDPTEVQSHLSDWDKFNEVAAQASAKGYKMLSGFDDAYRTFSNNVDAPWVDGTTVKVDPNIMKWVDQTKEYTDKGYNNKSSLWDSQWAADQGPSGKVFGFFYSTWGINFTLLGNSLETPVAEGGKEEVGNGIYGDYAVCEGPQPYYWGGTWICAAAGTDNTDIIRDVMQKLTCDEAIMKQITLDTQDYTNNEKAMEEIANSDYASDFLGGQNHIALFAEAAKKIDMSNAGPYDQGLNESFQN
;
A
#
# COMPACT_ATOMS: atom_id res chain seq x y z
N MET A 1 -24.72 -0.44 1.77
CA MET A 1 -24.39 0.15 0.43
C MET A 1 -24.63 -0.91 -0.65
N ARG A 2 -24.93 -0.53 -1.90
CA ARG A 2 -25.07 -1.53 -2.97
C ARG A 2 -23.67 -1.90 -3.46
N LYS A 3 -23.35 -3.20 -3.53
CA LYS A 3 -22.10 -3.71 -4.10
C LYS A 3 -21.84 -3.11 -5.49
N ILE A 4 -20.58 -2.86 -5.82
CA ILE A 4 -20.18 -2.42 -7.16
C ILE A 4 -20.56 -3.53 -8.14
N SER A 5 -21.49 -3.23 -9.05
CA SER A 5 -21.85 -4.18 -10.12
C SER A 5 -20.69 -4.30 -11.13
N ARG A 6 -20.66 -5.38 -11.93
CA ARG A 6 -19.67 -5.56 -13.02
C ARG A 6 -19.49 -4.30 -13.88
N ARG A 7 -20.56 -3.55 -14.14
CA ARG A 7 -20.52 -2.30 -14.90
C ARG A 7 -19.82 -1.17 -14.12
N ASN A 8 -20.08 -1.05 -12.84
CA ASN A 8 -19.48 -0.04 -11.99
C ASN A 8 -18.02 -0.39 -11.65
N PHE A 9 -17.68 -1.67 -11.56
CA PHE A 9 -16.31 -2.12 -11.42
C PHE A 9 -15.45 -1.69 -12.60
N LEU A 10 -15.94 -1.86 -13.83
CA LEU A 10 -15.26 -1.37 -15.05
C LEU A 10 -15.14 0.15 -15.10
N LEU A 11 -16.11 0.89 -14.56
CA LEU A 11 -16.03 2.35 -14.47
C LEU A 11 -15.01 2.81 -13.41
N ALA A 12 -14.91 2.11 -12.29
CA ALA A 12 -13.91 2.36 -11.26
C ALA A 12 -12.48 2.02 -11.76
N SER A 13 -12.36 1.13 -12.74
CA SER A 13 -11.09 0.73 -13.36
C SER A 13 -10.44 1.79 -14.27
N GLY A 14 -11.05 2.96 -14.44
CA GLY A 14 -10.48 4.04 -15.27
C GLY A 14 -10.34 3.71 -16.77
N ALA A 15 -10.93 2.60 -17.25
CA ALA A 15 -10.89 2.21 -18.63
C ALA A 15 -11.85 3.06 -19.50
N VAL A 16 -11.53 4.33 -19.68
CA VAL A 16 -12.09 5.15 -20.74
C VAL A 16 -11.15 5.11 -21.94
N THR A 17 -11.10 3.97 -22.61
CA THR A 17 -10.66 3.96 -24.00
C THR A 17 -11.87 4.26 -24.87
N ILE A 18 -11.99 5.51 -25.26
CA ILE A 18 -12.86 5.90 -26.38
C ILE A 18 -12.24 5.33 -27.66
N SER A 19 -12.61 4.11 -28.00
CA SER A 19 -12.39 3.59 -29.33
C SER A 19 -13.72 3.69 -30.11
N ALA A 20 -13.86 4.78 -30.83
CA ALA A 20 -14.84 4.88 -31.86
C ALA A 20 -14.46 3.96 -33.02
N ALA A 21 -15.18 2.88 -33.18
CA ALA A 21 -15.24 2.16 -34.46
C ALA A 21 -16.69 1.81 -34.73
N LEU A 22 -17.24 2.56 -35.67
CA LEU A 22 -18.50 2.35 -36.34
C LEU A 22 -18.41 1.23 -37.37
N SER A 23 -19.55 0.59 -37.54
CA SER A 23 -20.04 -0.09 -38.76
C SER A 23 -20.27 -1.59 -38.54
N ALA A 24 -21.34 -2.14 -38.82
CA ALA A 24 -22.60 -1.93 -39.50
C ALA A 24 -23.20 -3.29 -39.85
N CYS A 25 -24.52 -3.35 -39.86
CA CYS A 25 -25.38 -4.34 -40.56
C CYS A 25 -25.35 -5.77 -40.06
N GLY A 26 -26.38 -6.40 -39.60
CA GLY A 26 -27.76 -6.37 -40.05
C GLY A 26 -28.24 -7.81 -40.13
N GLY A 27 -29.43 -8.10 -39.69
CA GLY A 27 -30.08 -9.40 -40.00
C GLY A 27 -30.92 -9.98 -38.88
N SER A 28 -32.20 -9.74 -38.98
CA SER A 28 -33.27 -10.34 -38.18
C SER A 28 -33.37 -11.86 -38.34
N SER A 29 -33.78 -12.57 -37.31
CA SER A 29 -35.01 -13.35 -37.37
C SER A 29 -35.31 -14.09 -36.04
N SER A 30 -36.56 -13.98 -35.72
CA SER A 30 -37.32 -14.54 -34.63
C SER A 30 -37.34 -16.07 -34.59
N SER A 31 -37.37 -16.67 -33.38
CA SER A 31 -38.43 -17.62 -33.07
C SER A 31 -38.52 -17.96 -31.60
N THR A 32 -39.70 -17.89 -31.11
CA THR A 32 -40.29 -18.31 -29.85
C THR A 32 -40.07 -19.77 -29.51
N GLY A 33 -39.87 -20.07 -28.23
CA GLY A 33 -39.98 -21.41 -27.71
C GLY A 33 -39.93 -21.40 -26.17
N ALA A 34 -41.10 -21.25 -25.56
CA ALA A 34 -41.26 -21.49 -24.10
C ALA A 34 -41.22 -23.00 -23.84
N ALA A 35 -40.39 -23.38 -22.87
CA ALA A 35 -40.58 -24.68 -22.19
C ALA A 35 -40.21 -24.51 -20.71
N SER A 36 -41.24 -24.60 -19.89
CA SER A 36 -41.15 -24.76 -18.46
C SER A 36 -40.56 -26.13 -18.13
N SER A 37 -39.53 -26.16 -17.27
CA SER A 37 -39.22 -27.40 -16.57
C SER A 37 -38.83 -27.14 -15.13
N ALA A 38 -39.39 -27.99 -14.29
CA ALA A 38 -39.46 -27.93 -12.86
C ALA A 38 -38.11 -27.88 -12.15
N ALA A 39 -38.11 -27.12 -11.04
CA ALA A 39 -37.07 -27.14 -10.04
C ALA A 39 -36.93 -28.54 -9.44
N ALA A 40 -35.79 -29.18 -9.71
CA ALA A 40 -35.30 -30.26 -8.87
C ALA A 40 -34.33 -29.64 -7.84
N SER A 41 -34.75 -29.57 -6.59
CA SER A 41 -33.85 -29.29 -5.49
C SER A 41 -32.91 -30.48 -5.32
N SER A 42 -31.70 -30.38 -5.85
CA SER A 42 -30.61 -31.27 -5.45
C SER A 42 -30.05 -30.72 -4.14
N ALA A 43 -30.23 -31.52 -3.07
CA ALA A 43 -29.48 -31.33 -1.85
C ALA A 43 -27.98 -31.43 -2.20
N ALA A 44 -27.26 -30.32 -2.08
CA ALA A 44 -25.82 -30.32 -2.17
C ALA A 44 -25.30 -31.18 -1.02
N SER A 45 -24.52 -32.22 -1.33
CA SER A 45 -23.75 -32.98 -0.35
C SER A 45 -22.62 -32.06 0.14
N ASP A 46 -22.55 -31.80 1.45
CA ASP A 46 -21.44 -31.19 2.13
C ASP A 46 -20.17 -32.07 2.12
N ALA A 47 -19.65 -32.41 0.94
CA ALA A 47 -18.29 -32.91 0.85
C ALA A 47 -17.38 -31.69 0.65
N PRO A 48 -16.28 -31.54 1.41
CA PRO A 48 -15.30 -30.46 1.17
C PRO A 48 -14.89 -30.50 -0.31
N ALA A 49 -14.89 -29.34 -0.96
CA ALA A 49 -14.39 -29.26 -2.32
C ALA A 49 -12.92 -29.73 -2.34
N ALA A 50 -12.55 -30.50 -3.39
CA ALA A 50 -11.15 -30.91 -3.53
C ALA A 50 -10.29 -29.67 -3.68
N GLN A 51 -9.21 -29.55 -2.88
CA GLN A 51 -8.26 -28.45 -2.98
C GLN A 51 -7.45 -28.58 -4.26
N GLY A 52 -7.18 -27.45 -4.90
CA GLY A 52 -6.28 -27.36 -6.03
C GLY A 52 -4.83 -27.70 -5.68
N LYS A 53 -4.01 -27.91 -6.68
CA LYS A 53 -2.55 -28.14 -6.55
C LYS A 53 -1.74 -27.04 -7.25
N VAL A 54 -2.41 -26.06 -7.79
CA VAL A 54 -1.83 -24.84 -8.36
C VAL A 54 -2.43 -23.65 -7.66
N LEU A 55 -1.58 -22.79 -7.10
CA LEU A 55 -1.98 -21.55 -6.44
C LEU A 55 -1.46 -20.37 -7.27
N ASN A 56 -2.35 -19.65 -7.94
CA ASN A 56 -1.99 -18.50 -8.78
C ASN A 56 -2.04 -17.20 -7.96
N ILE A 57 -0.90 -16.53 -7.78
CA ILE A 57 -0.77 -15.28 -7.05
C ILE A 57 -0.43 -14.15 -8.00
N TRP A 58 -1.23 -13.08 -7.98
CA TRP A 58 -1.07 -11.88 -8.80
C TRP A 58 -0.55 -10.71 -7.99
N CYS A 59 0.56 -10.10 -8.44
CA CYS A 59 1.23 -8.97 -7.79
C CYS A 59 1.69 -7.92 -8.84
N TRP A 60 2.04 -6.72 -8.37
CA TRP A 60 2.64 -5.70 -9.23
C TRP A 60 4.17 -5.63 -9.12
N ASN A 61 4.76 -6.25 -8.10
CA ASN A 61 6.20 -6.37 -7.92
C ASN A 61 6.52 -7.69 -7.20
N ASP A 62 7.77 -7.94 -6.90
CA ASP A 62 8.26 -9.17 -6.28
C ASP A 62 8.33 -9.10 -4.73
N GLU A 63 7.84 -8.02 -4.11
CA GLU A 63 7.91 -7.86 -2.65
C GLU A 63 7.20 -9.01 -1.93
N PHE A 64 5.93 -9.27 -2.27
CA PHE A 64 5.19 -10.35 -1.63
C PHE A 64 5.76 -11.73 -1.95
N GLN A 65 6.26 -11.94 -3.16
CA GLN A 65 6.98 -13.17 -3.51
C GLN A 65 8.19 -13.37 -2.59
N GLY A 66 8.95 -12.31 -2.32
CA GLY A 66 10.07 -12.33 -1.38
C GLY A 66 9.61 -12.64 0.06
N ARG A 67 8.53 -11.98 0.53
CA ARG A 67 7.95 -12.28 1.85
C ARG A 67 7.48 -13.73 1.95
N PHE A 68 6.73 -14.20 0.96
CA PHE A 68 6.27 -15.60 0.89
C PHE A 68 7.43 -16.58 0.91
N ASN A 69 8.39 -16.41 0.03
CA ASN A 69 9.50 -17.35 -0.12
C ASN A 69 10.43 -17.41 1.11
N ASN A 70 10.56 -16.31 1.84
CA ASN A 70 11.46 -16.24 2.99
C ASN A 70 10.78 -16.61 4.31
N TYR A 71 9.47 -16.37 4.45
CA TYR A 71 8.80 -16.48 5.75
C TYR A 71 7.65 -17.48 5.79
N TYR A 72 7.11 -17.93 4.64
CA TYR A 72 6.06 -18.94 4.66
C TYR A 72 6.65 -20.32 4.96
N PRO A 73 6.28 -20.96 6.09
CA PRO A 73 6.95 -22.16 6.57
C PRO A 73 6.83 -23.38 5.64
N GLU A 74 5.82 -23.38 4.75
CA GLU A 74 5.55 -24.52 3.87
C GLU A 74 6.31 -24.50 2.54
N VAL A 75 7.17 -23.49 2.31
CA VAL A 75 8.04 -23.45 1.13
C VAL A 75 9.04 -24.62 1.16
N ALA A 76 9.07 -25.42 0.09
CA ALA A 76 10.01 -26.53 -0.11
C ALA A 76 11.15 -26.16 -1.09
N SER A 77 10.82 -25.49 -2.20
CA SER A 77 11.79 -25.06 -3.19
C SER A 77 11.29 -23.89 -4.04
N ILE A 78 12.21 -23.13 -4.59
CA ILE A 78 11.95 -22.00 -5.47
C ILE A 78 12.61 -22.30 -6.80
N ALA A 79 11.92 -22.09 -7.94
CA ALA A 79 12.50 -22.23 -9.27
C ALA A 79 13.63 -21.21 -9.47
N GLU A 80 14.64 -21.58 -10.27
CA GLU A 80 15.82 -20.71 -10.51
C GLU A 80 15.44 -19.35 -11.11
N ASP A 81 14.44 -19.33 -11.98
CA ASP A 81 13.89 -18.12 -12.60
C ASP A 81 12.84 -17.40 -11.71
N LYS A 82 12.59 -17.92 -10.51
CA LYS A 82 11.57 -17.44 -9.56
C LYS A 82 10.14 -17.44 -10.10
N SER A 83 9.86 -18.08 -11.23
CA SER A 83 8.49 -18.11 -11.78
C SER A 83 7.51 -18.93 -10.94
N THR A 84 8.02 -19.89 -10.18
CA THR A 84 7.22 -20.76 -9.31
C THR A 84 7.90 -21.04 -7.97
N THR A 85 7.06 -21.33 -6.97
CA THR A 85 7.49 -21.82 -5.66
C THR A 85 6.74 -23.15 -5.40
N THR A 86 7.43 -24.20 -5.00
CA THR A 86 6.82 -25.49 -4.65
C THR A 86 6.69 -25.61 -3.14
N LEU A 87 5.52 -25.99 -2.65
CA LEU A 87 5.26 -26.23 -1.25
C LEU A 87 5.56 -27.68 -0.85
N LYS A 88 5.68 -27.95 0.45
CA LYS A 88 6.01 -29.27 1.00
C LYS A 88 4.97 -30.35 0.65
N ASP A 89 3.71 -29.96 0.46
CA ASP A 89 2.63 -30.87 0.04
C ASP A 89 2.57 -31.12 -1.47
N GLY A 90 3.48 -30.51 -2.23
CA GLY A 90 3.58 -30.60 -3.68
C GLY A 90 2.75 -29.56 -4.45
N THR A 91 2.06 -28.65 -3.76
CA THR A 91 1.37 -27.53 -4.41
C THR A 91 2.36 -26.60 -5.09
N VAL A 92 2.04 -26.16 -6.30
CA VAL A 92 2.86 -25.24 -7.10
C VAL A 92 2.24 -23.84 -7.06
N VAL A 93 2.95 -22.91 -6.46
CA VAL A 93 2.60 -21.48 -6.49
C VAL A 93 3.14 -20.89 -7.79
N LYS A 94 2.26 -20.32 -8.61
CA LYS A 94 2.62 -19.57 -9.82
C LYS A 94 2.51 -18.08 -9.56
N TRP A 95 3.55 -17.34 -9.92
CA TRP A 95 3.63 -15.91 -9.73
C TRP A 95 3.33 -15.15 -11.03
N THR A 96 2.29 -14.32 -11.02
CA THR A 96 1.98 -13.40 -12.11
C THR A 96 2.31 -11.98 -11.65
N ILE A 97 3.47 -11.47 -12.08
CA ILE A 97 3.97 -10.15 -11.71
C ILE A 97 3.83 -9.21 -12.89
N ASN A 98 3.06 -8.14 -12.72
CA ASN A 98 2.85 -7.09 -13.71
C ASN A 98 3.08 -5.73 -13.06
N ALA A 99 4.11 -4.99 -13.46
CA ALA A 99 4.34 -3.64 -12.95
C ALA A 99 3.09 -2.75 -13.12
N ASN A 100 2.83 -1.89 -12.11
CA ASN A 100 1.60 -1.06 -12.10
C ASN A 100 1.76 0.30 -12.82
N GLU A 101 2.81 0.46 -13.63
CA GLU A 101 2.97 1.66 -14.45
C GLU A 101 1.76 1.86 -15.37
N ASN A 102 1.19 3.06 -15.37
CA ASN A 102 -0.03 3.39 -16.10
C ASN A 102 -1.20 2.44 -15.80
N ASN A 103 -1.33 2.00 -14.55
CA ASN A 103 -2.37 1.06 -14.09
C ASN A 103 -2.36 -0.30 -14.80
N ASN A 104 -1.21 -0.71 -15.38
CA ASN A 104 -1.12 -1.95 -16.15
C ASN A 104 -1.46 -3.20 -15.31
N TYR A 105 -0.98 -3.27 -14.06
CA TYR A 105 -1.35 -4.37 -13.15
C TYR A 105 -2.87 -4.43 -12.95
N GLN A 106 -3.48 -3.31 -12.57
CA GLN A 106 -4.91 -3.22 -12.31
C GLN A 106 -5.73 -3.62 -13.55
N ASN A 107 -5.35 -3.12 -14.74
CA ASN A 107 -6.05 -3.42 -15.99
C ASN A 107 -6.02 -4.93 -16.32
N LYS A 108 -4.87 -5.58 -16.12
CA LYS A 108 -4.74 -7.03 -16.34
C LYS A 108 -5.47 -7.85 -15.29
N LEU A 109 -5.43 -7.42 -14.03
CA LEU A 109 -6.16 -8.08 -12.95
C LEU A 109 -7.67 -7.97 -13.18
N ASP A 110 -8.16 -6.79 -13.60
CA ASP A 110 -9.58 -6.59 -13.94
C ASP A 110 -10.03 -7.57 -15.05
N GLU A 111 -9.21 -7.73 -16.10
CA GLU A 111 -9.49 -8.68 -17.18
C GLU A 111 -9.52 -10.13 -16.67
N ALA A 112 -8.55 -10.52 -15.85
CA ALA A 112 -8.49 -11.87 -15.28
C ALA A 112 -9.69 -12.17 -14.38
N LEU A 113 -10.04 -11.25 -13.46
CA LEU A 113 -11.19 -11.40 -12.57
C LEU A 113 -12.53 -11.43 -13.31
N LEU A 114 -12.67 -10.65 -14.38
CA LEU A 114 -13.87 -10.66 -15.25
C LEU A 114 -14.04 -12.01 -15.97
N ASN A 115 -12.94 -12.70 -16.27
CA ASN A 115 -12.92 -14.00 -16.93
C ASN A 115 -12.86 -15.18 -15.94
N GLN A 116 -12.84 -14.95 -14.64
CA GLN A 116 -12.63 -15.95 -13.58
C GLN A 116 -13.59 -17.15 -13.68
N GLU A 117 -14.89 -16.90 -13.95
CA GLU A 117 -15.89 -17.96 -14.05
C GLU A 117 -15.66 -18.93 -15.23
N SER A 118 -14.97 -18.48 -16.28
CA SER A 118 -14.72 -19.28 -17.50
C SER A 118 -13.30 -19.86 -17.56
N ALA A 119 -12.42 -19.46 -16.64
CA ALA A 119 -11.07 -19.99 -16.57
C ALA A 119 -11.08 -21.46 -16.09
N ALA A 120 -10.09 -22.24 -16.55
CA ALA A 120 -9.84 -23.57 -15.96
C ALA A 120 -9.35 -23.41 -14.52
N ASP A 121 -9.58 -24.39 -13.66
CA ASP A 121 -9.27 -24.29 -12.23
C ASP A 121 -7.79 -23.91 -11.98
N ASP A 122 -6.84 -24.56 -12.67
CA ASP A 122 -5.40 -24.26 -12.55
C ASP A 122 -4.96 -22.92 -13.18
N ASP A 123 -5.87 -22.17 -13.82
CA ASP A 123 -5.63 -20.86 -14.46
C ASP A 123 -6.42 -19.72 -13.80
N LYS A 124 -7.25 -20.02 -12.80
CA LYS A 124 -7.97 -19.03 -12.01
C LYS A 124 -7.02 -18.20 -11.18
N VAL A 125 -7.38 -16.97 -10.94
CA VAL A 125 -6.74 -16.15 -9.89
C VAL A 125 -7.16 -16.71 -8.54
N ASP A 126 -6.21 -17.03 -7.67
CA ASP A 126 -6.48 -17.51 -6.31
C ASP A 126 -6.26 -16.41 -5.29
N ILE A 127 -5.08 -15.80 -5.33
CA ILE A 127 -4.72 -14.63 -4.53
C ILE A 127 -4.39 -13.48 -5.46
N PHE A 128 -4.92 -12.31 -5.17
CA PHE A 128 -4.49 -11.09 -5.80
C PHE A 128 -4.17 -10.02 -4.75
N LEU A 129 -3.18 -9.21 -5.05
CA LEU A 129 -2.76 -8.16 -4.16
C LEU A 129 -3.36 -6.82 -4.58
N ILE A 130 -3.70 -6.01 -3.59
CA ILE A 130 -4.21 -4.65 -3.77
C ILE A 130 -3.42 -3.68 -2.92
N GLU A 131 -3.29 -2.47 -3.40
CA GLU A 131 -2.64 -1.38 -2.70
C GLU A 131 -3.72 -0.44 -2.12
N ALA A 132 -3.39 0.28 -1.05
CA ALA A 132 -4.33 1.12 -0.31
C ALA A 132 -5.15 2.07 -1.17
N ASP A 133 -4.53 2.72 -2.14
CA ASP A 133 -5.17 3.76 -2.95
C ASP A 133 -6.36 3.23 -3.77
N TYR A 134 -6.30 1.95 -4.18
CA TYR A 134 -7.36 1.32 -4.98
C TYR A 134 -8.04 0.10 -4.31
N ALA A 135 -7.78 -0.12 -3.02
CA ALA A 135 -8.31 -1.28 -2.31
C ALA A 135 -9.83 -1.41 -2.41
N LEU A 136 -10.55 -0.32 -2.17
CA LEU A 136 -12.01 -0.31 -2.15
C LEU A 136 -12.66 -0.62 -3.50
N LYS A 137 -11.96 -0.39 -4.63
CA LYS A 137 -12.41 -0.83 -5.96
C LYS A 137 -12.66 -2.35 -5.99
N TYR A 138 -11.74 -3.12 -5.40
CA TYR A 138 -11.80 -4.59 -5.42
C TYR A 138 -12.63 -5.16 -4.29
N VAL A 139 -12.46 -4.64 -3.06
CA VAL A 139 -13.17 -5.19 -1.90
C VAL A 139 -14.65 -4.82 -1.88
N ASP A 140 -15.08 -3.73 -2.52
CA ASP A 140 -16.50 -3.40 -2.76
C ASP A 140 -17.05 -4.09 -4.03
N SER A 141 -16.44 -5.19 -4.46
CA SER A 141 -16.87 -5.98 -5.61
C SER A 141 -17.25 -7.41 -5.20
N ASP A 142 -17.76 -8.19 -6.17
CA ASP A 142 -18.04 -9.60 -6.00
C ASP A 142 -16.80 -10.51 -6.23
N TYR A 143 -15.63 -9.93 -6.52
CA TYR A 143 -14.42 -10.69 -6.83
C TYR A 143 -13.55 -11.00 -5.62
N ALA A 144 -13.69 -10.28 -4.50
CA ALA A 144 -12.97 -10.54 -3.27
C ALA A 144 -13.84 -11.30 -2.26
N LEU A 145 -13.33 -12.41 -1.74
CA LEU A 145 -13.99 -13.25 -0.73
C LEU A 145 -13.88 -12.63 0.67
N ASP A 146 -14.85 -12.92 1.53
CA ASP A 146 -14.78 -12.58 2.96
C ASP A 146 -13.75 -13.46 3.67
N VAL A 147 -12.79 -12.84 4.35
CA VAL A 147 -11.68 -13.59 4.99
C VAL A 147 -12.14 -14.46 6.17
N LYS A 148 -13.29 -14.14 6.79
CA LYS A 148 -13.87 -14.93 7.87
C LYS A 148 -14.89 -15.94 7.34
N ALA A 149 -15.89 -15.47 6.60
CA ALA A 149 -17.01 -16.32 6.16
C ALA A 149 -16.62 -17.34 5.09
N ASP A 150 -15.78 -16.95 4.11
CA ASP A 150 -15.43 -17.77 2.97
C ASP A 150 -14.05 -18.45 3.16
N ILE A 151 -13.07 -17.76 3.77
CA ILE A 151 -11.70 -18.28 3.94
C ILE A 151 -11.53 -18.94 5.32
N GLY A 152 -12.28 -18.53 6.32
CA GLY A 152 -12.29 -19.16 7.65
C GLY A 152 -11.25 -18.64 8.64
N LEU A 153 -10.74 -17.40 8.44
CA LEU A 153 -10.00 -16.71 9.50
C LEU A 153 -10.93 -16.37 10.66
N THR A 154 -10.42 -16.44 11.86
CA THR A 154 -11.18 -16.12 13.09
C THR A 154 -10.89 -14.71 13.58
N ASP A 155 -11.75 -14.21 14.46
CA ASP A 155 -11.49 -12.93 15.16
C ASP A 155 -10.19 -13.00 15.99
N ALA A 156 -9.82 -14.17 16.48
CA ALA A 156 -8.58 -14.40 17.21
C ALA A 156 -7.35 -14.27 16.30
N ASP A 157 -7.43 -14.76 15.06
CA ASP A 157 -6.36 -14.60 14.08
C ASP A 157 -6.13 -13.11 13.76
N LEU A 158 -7.22 -12.36 13.58
CA LEU A 158 -7.20 -10.96 13.17
C LEU A 158 -7.00 -9.97 14.34
N ALA A 159 -6.96 -10.44 15.58
CA ALA A 159 -6.94 -9.58 16.78
C ALA A 159 -5.68 -8.71 16.88
N GLY A 160 -4.54 -9.20 16.38
CA GLY A 160 -3.28 -8.46 16.41
C GLY A 160 -3.14 -7.37 15.34
N GLN A 161 -4.04 -7.30 14.38
CA GLN A 161 -3.98 -6.33 13.28
C GLN A 161 -4.53 -4.96 13.71
N TYR A 162 -3.88 -3.88 13.23
CA TYR A 162 -4.37 -2.52 13.44
C TYR A 162 -5.76 -2.33 12.83
N GLN A 163 -6.63 -1.59 13.54
CA GLN A 163 -8.03 -1.46 13.11
C GLN A 163 -8.16 -0.79 11.74
N TYR A 164 -7.42 0.30 11.47
CA TYR A 164 -7.50 0.99 10.18
C TYR A 164 -7.12 0.09 9.00
N THR A 165 -6.21 -0.88 9.18
CA THR A 165 -5.84 -1.82 8.10
C THR A 165 -6.95 -2.80 7.78
N LYS A 166 -7.83 -3.09 8.74
CA LYS A 166 -9.06 -3.87 8.53
C LYS A 166 -10.15 -3.02 7.91
N ASP A 167 -10.26 -1.76 8.34
CA ASP A 167 -11.32 -0.84 7.88
C ASP A 167 -11.22 -0.58 6.37
N ILE A 168 -10.01 -0.36 5.83
CA ILE A 168 -9.81 -0.10 4.40
C ILE A 168 -10.23 -1.26 3.49
N VAL A 169 -10.26 -2.48 4.01
CA VAL A 169 -10.68 -3.67 3.25
C VAL A 169 -12.00 -4.26 3.75
N SER A 170 -12.79 -3.47 4.47
CA SER A 170 -14.08 -3.88 5.01
C SER A 170 -15.23 -3.11 4.37
N VAL A 171 -16.20 -3.83 3.82
CA VAL A 171 -17.41 -3.28 3.21
C VAL A 171 -18.62 -4.00 3.79
N ASP A 172 -19.61 -3.23 4.30
CA ASP A 172 -20.84 -3.74 4.90
C ASP A 172 -20.59 -4.77 6.02
N GLY A 173 -19.50 -4.62 6.78
CA GLY A 173 -19.10 -5.52 7.87
C GLY A 173 -18.37 -6.79 7.44
N SER A 174 -18.09 -6.94 6.15
CA SER A 174 -17.31 -8.04 5.55
C SER A 174 -15.87 -7.57 5.32
N GLN A 175 -14.90 -8.16 6.00
CA GLN A 175 -13.47 -7.94 5.74
C GLN A 175 -13.02 -8.84 4.60
N ARG A 176 -12.41 -8.28 3.54
CA ARG A 176 -12.11 -8.98 2.30
C ARG A 176 -10.64 -8.99 1.92
N GLY A 177 -9.79 -8.71 2.87
CA GLY A 177 -8.34 -8.77 2.70
C GLY A 177 -7.64 -8.74 4.04
N THR A 178 -6.38 -9.15 4.03
CA THR A 178 -5.45 -9.03 5.16
C THR A 178 -4.12 -8.48 4.68
N THR A 179 -3.33 -7.87 5.57
CA THR A 179 -2.04 -7.30 5.19
C THR A 179 -0.95 -7.63 6.19
N TRP A 180 0.27 -7.81 5.71
CA TRP A 180 1.46 -7.87 6.58
C TRP A 180 1.99 -6.48 6.92
N GLN A 181 1.60 -5.45 6.15
CA GLN A 181 2.08 -4.08 6.32
C GLN A 181 1.06 -3.22 7.06
N ALA A 182 1.54 -2.47 8.04
CA ALA A 182 0.85 -1.30 8.55
C ALA A 182 1.73 -0.10 8.20
N THR A 183 1.23 0.80 7.38
CA THR A 183 2.02 1.83 6.72
C THR A 183 1.75 3.25 7.23
N PRO A 184 1.86 3.50 8.55
CA PRO A 184 1.80 4.86 9.07
C PRO A 184 2.94 5.69 8.49
N GLY A 185 2.70 6.99 8.34
CA GLY A 185 3.70 7.92 7.83
C GLY A 185 4.43 8.67 8.92
N LEU A 186 5.69 9.02 8.66
CA LEU A 186 6.53 9.92 9.46
C LEU A 186 7.21 10.93 8.55
N PHE A 187 7.75 11.99 9.14
CA PHE A 187 8.59 12.95 8.44
C PHE A 187 10.07 12.61 8.67
N ALA A 188 10.76 12.20 7.60
CA ALA A 188 12.20 11.94 7.61
C ALA A 188 12.95 13.22 7.31
N TYR A 189 13.86 13.63 8.18
CA TYR A 189 14.62 14.88 8.02
C TYR A 189 16.13 14.62 8.06
N ARG A 190 16.89 15.53 7.44
CA ARG A 190 18.35 15.55 7.45
C ARG A 190 18.84 16.15 8.76
N ARG A 191 19.53 15.35 9.59
CA ARG A 191 20.09 15.78 10.90
C ARG A 191 21.03 16.98 10.75
N SER A 192 21.94 16.92 9.79
CA SER A 192 22.88 17.99 9.53
C SER A 192 22.20 19.31 9.16
N ILE A 193 21.15 19.26 8.35
CA ILE A 193 20.38 20.43 7.95
C ILE A 193 19.53 20.93 9.12
N ALA A 194 18.88 20.06 9.87
CA ALA A 194 18.12 20.43 11.05
C ALA A 194 19.00 21.14 12.09
N LYS A 195 20.19 20.62 12.34
CA LYS A 195 21.16 21.26 13.25
C LYS A 195 21.57 22.64 12.79
N GLU A 196 21.76 22.84 11.50
CA GLU A 196 22.08 24.14 10.95
C GLU A 196 20.88 25.11 11.01
N VAL A 197 19.67 24.64 10.68
CA VAL A 197 18.46 25.47 10.60
C VAL A 197 17.89 25.77 11.98
N LEU A 198 17.76 24.77 12.85
CA LEU A 198 17.08 24.84 14.14
C LEU A 198 18.04 24.91 15.33
N GLY A 199 19.32 24.59 15.15
CA GLY A 199 20.30 24.47 16.23
C GLY A 199 20.30 23.11 16.91
N THR A 200 19.44 22.18 16.51
CA THR A 200 19.30 20.85 17.07
C THR A 200 19.06 19.82 15.96
N ASP A 201 19.49 18.59 16.21
CA ASP A 201 19.21 17.40 15.39
C ASP A 201 18.50 16.29 16.20
N ASP A 202 18.15 16.56 17.46
CA ASP A 202 17.40 15.64 18.31
C ASP A 202 15.96 15.48 17.81
N PRO A 203 15.48 14.25 17.59
CA PRO A 203 14.14 14.00 17.02
C PRO A 203 12.99 14.59 17.83
N THR A 204 13.10 14.63 19.16
CA THR A 204 12.05 15.18 20.04
C THR A 204 12.00 16.70 19.94
N GLU A 205 13.18 17.34 19.92
CA GLU A 205 13.28 18.80 19.76
C GLU A 205 12.84 19.21 18.35
N VAL A 206 13.29 18.52 17.30
CA VAL A 206 12.85 18.76 15.91
C VAL A 206 11.35 18.60 15.78
N GLN A 207 10.74 17.56 16.36
CA GLN A 207 9.28 17.41 16.37
C GLN A 207 8.57 18.61 17.00
N SER A 208 9.12 19.21 18.04
CA SER A 208 8.50 20.39 18.66
C SER A 208 8.39 21.60 17.72
N HIS A 209 9.30 21.69 16.73
CA HIS A 209 9.31 22.68 15.66
C HIS A 209 8.44 22.32 14.45
N LEU A 210 7.99 21.06 14.35
CA LEU A 210 7.23 20.53 13.21
C LEU A 210 5.83 20.03 13.60
N SER A 211 5.36 20.30 14.82
CA SER A 211 4.19 19.68 15.43
C SER A 211 2.83 20.08 14.83
N ASP A 212 2.82 21.09 14.00
CA ASP A 212 1.65 21.59 13.27
C ASP A 212 2.10 22.32 12.00
N TRP A 213 1.16 22.64 11.11
CA TRP A 213 1.47 23.28 9.83
C TRP A 213 1.99 24.71 9.97
N ASP A 214 1.60 25.46 10.99
CA ASP A 214 2.11 26.82 11.20
C ASP A 214 3.59 26.78 11.53
N LYS A 215 3.99 25.95 12.47
CA LYS A 215 5.41 25.75 12.83
C LYS A 215 6.20 25.14 11.68
N PHE A 216 5.62 24.17 10.95
CA PHE A 216 6.25 23.59 9.77
C PHE A 216 6.57 24.66 8.72
N ASN A 217 5.64 25.60 8.49
CA ASN A 217 5.83 26.74 7.59
C ASN A 217 6.89 27.73 8.10
N GLU A 218 6.99 27.94 9.42
CA GLU A 218 8.07 28.75 10.02
C GLU A 218 9.45 28.11 9.76
N VAL A 219 9.56 26.79 9.91
CA VAL A 219 10.81 26.06 9.60
C VAL A 219 11.13 26.14 8.11
N ALA A 220 10.13 26.04 7.23
CA ALA A 220 10.33 26.23 5.79
C ALA A 220 10.95 27.58 5.45
N ALA A 221 10.50 28.67 6.09
CA ALA A 221 11.07 30.00 5.92
C ALA A 221 12.51 30.09 6.45
N GLN A 222 12.79 29.48 7.61
CA GLN A 222 14.13 29.44 8.19
C GLN A 222 15.12 28.63 7.33
N ALA A 223 14.68 27.47 6.82
CA ALA A 223 15.46 26.63 5.90
C ALA A 223 15.80 27.40 4.62
N SER A 224 14.82 28.04 4.02
CA SER A 224 15.00 28.86 2.81
C SER A 224 15.99 30.01 3.02
N ALA A 225 15.95 30.68 4.17
CA ALA A 225 16.89 31.75 4.51
C ALA A 225 18.34 31.27 4.59
N LYS A 226 18.56 29.97 4.79
CA LYS A 226 19.87 29.31 4.82
C LYS A 226 20.22 28.59 3.50
N GLY A 227 19.39 28.72 2.49
CA GLY A 227 19.63 28.13 1.16
C GLY A 227 19.18 26.68 1.02
N TYR A 228 18.37 26.19 1.94
CA TYR A 228 17.73 24.86 1.89
C TYR A 228 16.30 24.96 1.39
N LYS A 229 15.76 23.84 0.90
CA LYS A 229 14.34 23.65 0.64
C LYS A 229 13.72 22.90 1.82
N MET A 230 12.45 23.14 2.08
CA MET A 230 11.72 22.37 3.10
C MET A 230 11.32 21.00 2.58
N LEU A 231 10.78 20.95 1.36
CA LEU A 231 10.35 19.76 0.64
C LEU A 231 10.99 19.69 -0.74
N SER A 232 11.00 18.54 -1.37
CA SER A 232 11.50 18.37 -2.74
C SER A 232 10.46 18.80 -3.76
N GLY A 233 9.23 18.31 -3.64
CA GLY A 233 8.17 18.48 -4.62
C GLY A 233 6.93 19.19 -4.11
N PHE A 234 6.01 19.39 -5.05
CA PHE A 234 4.72 20.01 -4.75
C PHE A 234 3.70 18.99 -4.25
N ASP A 235 3.91 17.70 -4.45
CA ASP A 235 3.04 16.60 -4.03
C ASP A 235 3.53 15.86 -2.77
N ASP A 236 4.75 16.15 -2.28
CA ASP A 236 5.34 15.46 -1.12
C ASP A 236 4.43 15.41 0.11
N ALA A 237 3.71 16.50 0.40
CA ALA A 237 2.83 16.61 1.56
C ALA A 237 1.38 16.19 1.28
N TYR A 238 1.01 15.84 0.05
CA TYR A 238 -0.39 15.63 -0.33
C TYR A 238 -1.13 14.64 0.57
N ARG A 239 -0.52 13.50 0.89
CA ARG A 239 -1.14 12.44 1.69
C ARG A 239 -1.48 12.87 3.11
N THR A 240 -0.72 13.79 3.69
CA THR A 240 -1.03 14.33 5.03
C THR A 240 -2.34 15.14 5.03
N PHE A 241 -2.72 15.71 3.91
CA PHE A 241 -3.99 16.42 3.76
C PHE A 241 -5.11 15.51 3.30
N SER A 242 -4.87 14.65 2.30
CA SER A 242 -5.92 13.78 1.74
C SER A 242 -6.34 12.63 2.66
N ASN A 243 -5.48 12.23 3.61
CA ASN A 243 -5.85 11.23 4.62
C ASN A 243 -6.62 11.82 5.83
N ASN A 244 -6.62 13.14 5.98
CA ASN A 244 -7.26 13.82 7.12
C ASN A 244 -8.45 14.66 6.64
N VAL A 245 -9.43 14.02 6.06
CA VAL A 245 -10.65 14.62 5.49
C VAL A 245 -11.85 14.37 6.39
N ASP A 246 -12.75 15.37 6.45
CA ASP A 246 -13.99 15.29 7.23
C ASP A 246 -15.12 14.57 6.48
N ALA A 247 -14.97 14.35 5.17
CA ALA A 247 -15.97 13.71 4.34
C ALA A 247 -15.33 12.97 3.16
N PRO A 248 -15.96 11.90 2.63
CA PRO A 248 -15.47 11.20 1.46
C PRO A 248 -15.56 12.08 0.20
N TRP A 249 -14.72 11.79 -0.79
CA TRP A 249 -14.73 12.44 -2.10
C TRP A 249 -16.10 12.39 -2.79
N VAL A 250 -16.88 11.34 -2.57
CA VAL A 250 -18.17 11.13 -3.24
C VAL A 250 -19.28 10.96 -2.21
N ASP A 251 -20.27 11.86 -2.26
CA ASP A 251 -21.50 11.77 -1.49
C ASP A 251 -22.68 11.54 -2.46
N GLY A 252 -23.19 10.31 -2.49
CA GLY A 252 -24.20 9.88 -3.45
C GLY A 252 -23.68 9.90 -4.89
N THR A 253 -23.99 10.94 -5.65
CA THR A 253 -23.54 11.16 -7.04
C THR A 253 -22.75 12.48 -7.19
N THR A 254 -22.42 13.12 -6.08
CA THR A 254 -21.77 14.43 -6.08
C THR A 254 -20.33 14.29 -5.62
N VAL A 255 -19.39 14.79 -6.43
CA VAL A 255 -17.99 14.92 -6.06
C VAL A 255 -17.80 16.16 -5.19
N LYS A 256 -17.12 16.03 -4.08
CA LYS A 256 -16.81 17.12 -3.14
C LYS A 256 -15.31 17.13 -2.85
N VAL A 257 -14.70 18.30 -2.95
CA VAL A 257 -13.32 18.50 -2.51
C VAL A 257 -13.36 18.93 -1.04
N ASP A 258 -12.72 18.16 -0.18
CA ASP A 258 -12.65 18.49 1.24
C ASP A 258 -11.82 19.76 1.46
N PRO A 259 -12.21 20.65 2.42
CA PRO A 259 -11.43 21.85 2.73
C PRO A 259 -9.97 21.56 3.12
N ASN A 260 -9.68 20.41 3.69
CA ASN A 260 -8.30 20.04 4.05
C ASN A 260 -7.44 19.78 2.80
N ILE A 261 -8.02 19.17 1.77
CA ILE A 261 -7.35 19.00 0.47
C ILE A 261 -7.07 20.37 -0.18
N MET A 262 -8.00 21.33 -0.03
CA MET A 262 -7.77 22.70 -0.52
C MET A 262 -6.63 23.41 0.22
N LYS A 263 -6.39 23.12 1.51
CA LYS A 263 -5.21 23.64 2.23
C LYS A 263 -3.88 23.18 1.62
N TRP A 264 -3.85 21.96 1.09
CA TRP A 264 -2.66 21.50 0.34
C TRP A 264 -2.41 22.36 -0.90
N VAL A 265 -3.46 22.74 -1.64
CA VAL A 265 -3.31 23.63 -2.81
C VAL A 265 -2.70 24.96 -2.40
N ASP A 266 -3.19 25.56 -1.31
CA ASP A 266 -2.67 26.82 -0.80
C ASP A 266 -1.20 26.67 -0.36
N GLN A 267 -0.87 25.62 0.39
CA GLN A 267 0.48 25.35 0.86
C GLN A 267 1.45 25.09 -0.29
N THR A 268 1.11 24.18 -1.21
CA THR A 268 2.03 23.83 -2.30
C THR A 268 2.27 25.01 -3.24
N LYS A 269 1.24 25.85 -3.44
CA LYS A 269 1.38 27.10 -4.17
C LYS A 269 2.32 28.07 -3.44
N GLU A 270 2.14 28.27 -2.13
CA GLU A 270 3.00 29.13 -1.33
C GLU A 270 4.46 28.65 -1.36
N TYR A 271 4.68 27.33 -1.19
CA TYR A 271 6.02 26.74 -1.21
C TYR A 271 6.70 26.90 -2.58
N THR A 272 5.93 26.76 -3.64
CA THR A 272 6.41 26.95 -5.02
C THR A 272 6.76 28.42 -5.30
N ASP A 273 5.89 29.35 -4.91
CA ASP A 273 6.09 30.80 -5.10
C ASP A 273 7.27 31.34 -4.29
N LYS A 274 7.41 30.88 -3.03
CA LYS A 274 8.50 31.28 -2.13
C LYS A 274 9.80 30.51 -2.34
N GLY A 275 9.76 29.48 -3.19
CA GLY A 275 10.92 28.63 -3.46
C GLY A 275 11.30 27.74 -2.29
N TYR A 276 10.34 27.24 -1.51
CA TYR A 276 10.55 26.32 -0.41
C TYR A 276 10.60 24.84 -0.88
N ASN A 277 10.32 24.58 -2.14
CA ASN A 277 10.49 23.30 -2.79
C ASN A 277 11.31 23.41 -4.10
N ASN A 278 11.71 22.27 -4.68
CA ASN A 278 12.43 22.17 -5.95
C ASN A 278 11.49 21.98 -7.15
N LYS A 279 10.18 21.99 -6.95
CA LYS A 279 9.17 21.78 -8.00
C LYS A 279 9.28 20.41 -8.68
N SER A 280 9.78 19.41 -7.97
CA SER A 280 9.75 18.02 -8.40
C SER A 280 8.38 17.39 -8.13
N SER A 281 8.18 16.19 -8.64
CA SER A 281 7.10 15.28 -8.24
C SER A 281 7.68 14.05 -7.56
N LEU A 282 6.86 13.34 -6.80
CA LEU A 282 7.21 12.03 -6.27
C LEU A 282 7.68 11.11 -7.41
N TRP A 283 8.78 10.37 -7.15
CA TRP A 283 9.42 9.45 -8.08
C TRP A 283 10.21 10.08 -9.24
N ASP A 284 10.23 11.40 -9.36
CA ASP A 284 11.12 12.07 -10.29
C ASP A 284 12.59 11.86 -9.94
N SER A 285 13.47 11.94 -10.94
CA SER A 285 14.91 11.89 -10.74
C SER A 285 15.44 13.00 -9.82
N GLN A 286 14.81 14.18 -9.83
CA GLN A 286 15.15 15.27 -8.92
C GLN A 286 14.76 14.93 -7.47
N TRP A 287 13.57 14.35 -7.26
CA TRP A 287 13.14 13.91 -5.94
C TRP A 287 14.10 12.85 -5.35
N ALA A 288 14.55 11.89 -6.16
CA ALA A 288 15.57 10.92 -5.75
C ALA A 288 16.92 11.59 -5.43
N ALA A 289 17.38 12.53 -6.27
CA ALA A 289 18.64 13.24 -6.08
C ALA A 289 18.63 14.15 -4.82
N ASP A 290 17.49 14.73 -4.49
CA ASP A 290 17.32 15.57 -3.29
C ASP A 290 17.50 14.81 -1.98
N GLN A 291 17.32 13.48 -2.01
CA GLN A 291 17.53 12.58 -0.86
C GLN A 291 19.01 12.19 -0.68
N GLY A 292 19.83 12.46 -1.67
CA GLY A 292 21.24 12.06 -1.71
C GLY A 292 22.20 13.09 -1.11
N PRO A 293 23.51 12.79 -1.20
CA PRO A 293 24.58 13.62 -0.61
C PRO A 293 24.60 15.06 -1.12
N SER A 294 24.23 15.30 -2.38
CA SER A 294 24.17 16.64 -2.98
C SER A 294 22.89 17.39 -2.69
N GLY A 295 21.86 16.73 -2.16
CA GLY A 295 20.54 17.28 -1.88
C GLY A 295 20.58 18.35 -0.79
N LYS A 296 19.75 19.37 -0.95
CA LYS A 296 19.60 20.50 0.00
C LYS A 296 18.15 20.63 0.48
N VAL A 297 17.50 19.49 0.72
CA VAL A 297 16.13 19.39 1.19
C VAL A 297 16.14 19.02 2.66
N PHE A 298 15.34 19.72 3.47
CA PHE A 298 15.24 19.53 4.91
C PHE A 298 14.68 18.14 5.23
N GLY A 299 13.59 17.72 4.54
CA GLY A 299 13.01 16.43 4.80
C GLY A 299 11.93 16.00 3.79
N PHE A 300 11.43 14.81 4.02
CA PHE A 300 10.52 14.07 3.14
C PHE A 300 9.45 13.38 3.97
N PHE A 301 8.21 13.39 3.50
CA PHE A 301 7.16 12.55 4.07
C PHE A 301 7.35 11.12 3.58
N TYR A 302 7.51 10.18 4.50
CA TYR A 302 7.76 8.78 4.20
C TYR A 302 6.87 7.84 5.00
N SER A 303 6.53 6.71 4.41
CA SER A 303 5.96 5.55 5.07
C SER A 303 7.06 4.56 5.48
N THR A 304 6.68 3.52 6.18
CA THR A 304 7.55 2.50 6.76
C THR A 304 8.47 1.84 5.73
N TRP A 305 7.88 1.37 4.64
CA TRP A 305 8.60 0.70 3.55
C TRP A 305 9.56 1.62 2.80
N GLY A 306 9.21 2.90 2.68
CA GLY A 306 9.97 3.84 1.85
C GLY A 306 11.31 4.25 2.44
N ILE A 307 11.46 4.17 3.77
CA ILE A 307 12.72 4.53 4.44
C ILE A 307 13.86 3.64 3.98
N ASN A 308 13.67 2.34 4.01
CA ASN A 308 14.72 1.40 3.60
C ASN A 308 14.70 1.08 2.10
N PHE A 309 13.52 1.07 1.47
CA PHE A 309 13.40 0.77 0.05
C PHE A 309 13.92 1.91 -0.85
N THR A 310 13.74 3.17 -0.46
CA THR A 310 14.02 4.33 -1.31
C THR A 310 15.04 5.28 -0.69
N LEU A 311 14.73 5.80 0.51
CA LEU A 311 15.53 6.85 1.15
C LEU A 311 16.95 6.39 1.45
N LEU A 312 17.12 5.18 1.99
CA LEU A 312 18.43 4.60 2.27
C LEU A 312 19.25 4.49 0.98
N GLY A 313 18.71 3.88 -0.06
CA GLY A 313 19.42 3.71 -1.34
C GLY A 313 19.84 5.03 -1.96
N ASN A 314 18.98 6.05 -1.95
CA ASN A 314 19.28 7.37 -2.49
C ASN A 314 20.27 8.16 -1.62
N SER A 315 20.44 7.82 -0.35
CA SER A 315 21.38 8.47 0.56
C SER A 315 22.85 8.09 0.30
N LEU A 316 23.08 6.98 -0.40
CA LEU A 316 24.42 6.45 -0.65
C LEU A 316 25.13 7.19 -1.79
N GLU A 317 26.42 7.50 -1.61
CA GLU A 317 27.29 7.99 -2.69
C GLU A 317 27.61 6.89 -3.70
N THR A 318 27.89 5.69 -3.19
CA THR A 318 28.13 4.49 -4.00
C THR A 318 27.00 3.49 -3.73
N PRO A 319 26.13 3.21 -4.71
CA PRO A 319 25.05 2.22 -4.56
C PRO A 319 25.58 0.82 -4.22
N VAL A 320 24.79 0.03 -3.49
CA VAL A 320 25.12 -1.36 -3.14
C VAL A 320 25.38 -2.21 -4.41
N ALA A 321 24.59 -2.00 -5.47
CA ALA A 321 24.77 -2.69 -6.75
C ALA A 321 26.11 -2.38 -7.42
N GLU A 322 26.79 -1.29 -7.06
CA GLU A 322 28.10 -0.87 -7.54
C GLU A 322 29.22 -1.18 -6.54
N GLY A 323 28.92 -1.97 -5.50
CA GLY A 323 29.89 -2.41 -4.48
C GLY A 323 29.97 -1.49 -3.27
N GLY A 324 29.08 -0.51 -3.15
CA GLY A 324 28.93 0.31 -1.95
C GLY A 324 28.40 -0.51 -0.77
N LYS A 325 28.52 0.05 0.42
CA LYS A 325 27.99 -0.55 1.65
C LYS A 325 27.03 0.40 2.34
N GLU A 326 26.08 -0.16 3.04
CA GLU A 326 25.13 0.56 3.89
C GLU A 326 25.77 0.84 5.24
N GLU A 327 26.70 1.80 5.27
CA GLU A 327 27.47 2.16 6.46
C GLU A 327 27.83 3.65 6.48
N VAL A 328 28.09 4.19 7.66
CA VAL A 328 28.57 5.56 7.86
C VAL A 328 29.87 5.78 7.09
N GLY A 329 29.90 6.82 6.28
CA GLY A 329 31.01 7.13 5.36
C GLY A 329 30.68 6.87 3.90
N ASN A 330 29.58 6.15 3.59
CA ASN A 330 29.05 6.07 2.24
C ASN A 330 27.92 7.09 2.06
N GLY A 331 28.22 8.22 1.43
CA GLY A 331 27.27 9.32 1.24
C GLY A 331 26.84 9.95 2.56
N ILE A 332 25.54 9.99 2.79
CA ILE A 332 24.93 10.56 3.99
C ILE A 332 24.21 9.51 4.84
N TYR A 333 24.64 8.25 4.74
CA TYR A 333 24.13 7.19 5.61
C TYR A 333 24.32 7.57 7.09
N GLY A 334 23.25 7.50 7.86
CA GLY A 334 23.24 7.92 9.27
C GLY A 334 22.90 9.39 9.52
N ASP A 335 22.75 10.21 8.48
CA ASP A 335 22.36 11.63 8.59
C ASP A 335 20.85 11.87 8.54
N TYR A 336 20.04 10.82 8.47
CA TYR A 336 18.59 10.92 8.59
C TYR A 336 18.10 10.59 9.99
N ALA A 337 16.99 11.19 10.36
CA ALA A 337 16.15 10.79 11.48
C ALA A 337 14.69 10.98 11.11
N VAL A 338 13.78 10.45 11.91
CA VAL A 338 12.34 10.60 11.71
C VAL A 338 11.67 11.23 12.92
N CYS A 339 10.59 11.95 12.67
CA CYS A 339 9.66 12.48 13.66
C CYS A 339 8.22 12.39 13.11
N GLU A 340 7.20 12.63 13.94
CA GLU A 340 5.80 12.51 13.48
C GLU A 340 5.43 13.52 12.40
N GLY A 341 6.04 14.70 12.42
CA GLY A 341 5.66 15.81 11.55
C GLY A 341 4.38 16.51 12.01
N PRO A 342 3.75 17.30 11.13
CA PRO A 342 2.64 18.18 11.51
C PRO A 342 1.29 17.47 11.63
N GLN A 343 1.13 16.29 11.02
CA GLN A 343 -0.15 15.60 10.94
C GLN A 343 0.05 14.12 10.63
N PRO A 344 -0.71 13.19 11.29
CA PRO A 344 -0.62 11.78 10.99
C PRO A 344 -1.16 11.48 9.58
N TYR A 345 -0.62 10.45 8.96
CA TYR A 345 -1.08 9.94 7.66
C TYR A 345 -0.61 8.51 7.46
N TYR A 346 -1.13 7.85 6.44
CA TYR A 346 -0.61 6.59 5.94
C TYR A 346 -0.21 6.73 4.45
N TRP A 347 0.67 5.86 4.00
CA TRP A 347 1.06 5.82 2.60
C TRP A 347 1.36 4.39 2.16
N GLY A 348 0.58 3.91 1.18
CA GLY A 348 0.75 2.58 0.64
C GLY A 348 0.22 1.49 1.56
N GLY A 349 0.79 0.32 1.42
CA GLY A 349 0.37 -0.91 2.06
C GLY A 349 -0.24 -1.88 1.05
N THR A 350 0.05 -3.15 1.27
CA THR A 350 -0.33 -4.23 0.37
C THR A 350 -1.23 -5.21 1.10
N TRP A 351 -2.44 -5.42 0.59
CA TRP A 351 -3.38 -6.41 1.10
C TRP A 351 -3.41 -7.63 0.21
N ILE A 352 -3.58 -8.79 0.83
CA ILE A 352 -3.81 -10.09 0.20
C ILE A 352 -5.31 -10.33 0.18
N CYS A 353 -5.89 -10.51 -1.00
CA CYS A 353 -7.29 -10.83 -1.21
C CYS A 353 -7.41 -12.24 -1.82
N ALA A 354 -8.39 -13.00 -1.36
CA ALA A 354 -8.77 -14.28 -1.99
C ALA A 354 -9.77 -14.00 -3.10
N ALA A 355 -9.56 -14.58 -4.27
CA ALA A 355 -10.43 -14.38 -5.41
C ALA A 355 -11.66 -15.29 -5.34
N ALA A 356 -12.84 -14.75 -5.66
CA ALA A 356 -14.06 -15.53 -5.81
C ALA A 356 -13.89 -16.58 -6.92
N GLY A 357 -14.28 -17.82 -6.63
CA GLY A 357 -14.15 -18.96 -7.56
C GLY A 357 -12.82 -19.70 -7.47
N THR A 358 -11.93 -19.37 -6.51
CA THR A 358 -10.76 -20.17 -6.16
C THR A 358 -11.18 -21.54 -5.63
N ASP A 359 -10.37 -22.57 -5.89
CA ASP A 359 -10.50 -23.91 -5.30
C ASP A 359 -9.42 -24.19 -4.23
N ASN A 360 -8.70 -23.14 -3.79
CA ASN A 360 -7.54 -23.21 -2.89
C ASN A 360 -7.77 -22.56 -1.52
N THR A 361 -9.00 -22.53 -1.00
CA THR A 361 -9.36 -21.78 0.22
C THR A 361 -8.55 -22.16 1.46
N ASP A 362 -8.22 -23.47 1.63
CA ASP A 362 -7.44 -23.91 2.80
C ASP A 362 -6.00 -23.38 2.79
N ILE A 363 -5.33 -23.42 1.62
CA ILE A 363 -3.97 -22.88 1.47
C ILE A 363 -3.99 -21.37 1.62
N ILE A 364 -4.98 -20.68 1.03
CA ILE A 364 -5.13 -19.23 1.16
C ILE A 364 -5.31 -18.84 2.63
N ARG A 365 -6.13 -19.57 3.39
CA ARG A 365 -6.29 -19.33 4.82
C ARG A 365 -4.95 -19.46 5.56
N ASP A 366 -4.20 -20.53 5.31
CA ASP A 366 -2.89 -20.73 5.97
C ASP A 366 -1.89 -19.65 5.60
N VAL A 367 -1.82 -19.26 4.32
CA VAL A 367 -0.97 -18.15 3.85
C VAL A 367 -1.35 -16.84 4.54
N MET A 368 -2.63 -16.49 4.57
CA MET A 368 -3.09 -15.27 5.24
C MET A 368 -2.78 -15.31 6.74
N GLN A 369 -3.07 -16.43 7.41
CA GLN A 369 -2.80 -16.59 8.84
C GLN A 369 -1.32 -16.45 9.15
N LYS A 370 -0.43 -17.12 8.39
CA LYS A 370 1.01 -17.10 8.63
C LYS A 370 1.65 -15.76 8.27
N LEU A 371 1.34 -15.22 7.10
CA LEU A 371 2.03 -14.05 6.57
C LEU A 371 1.40 -12.71 6.95
N THR A 372 0.24 -12.70 7.61
CA THR A 372 -0.43 -11.45 8.02
C THR A 372 -0.92 -11.42 9.47
N CYS A 373 -0.94 -12.57 10.16
CA CYS A 373 -1.49 -12.65 11.52
C CYS A 373 -0.48 -13.22 12.55
N ASP A 374 0.48 -14.06 12.12
CA ASP A 374 1.41 -14.73 13.04
C ASP A 374 2.41 -13.72 13.63
N GLU A 375 2.33 -13.52 14.94
CA GLU A 375 3.15 -12.54 15.69
C GLU A 375 4.66 -12.75 15.48
N ALA A 376 5.12 -14.01 15.51
CA ALA A 376 6.54 -14.33 15.42
C ALA A 376 7.07 -14.04 14.00
N ILE A 377 6.30 -14.39 12.98
CA ILE A 377 6.63 -14.10 11.58
C ILE A 377 6.62 -12.59 11.33
N MET A 378 5.59 -11.87 11.81
CA MET A 378 5.51 -10.42 11.67
C MET A 378 6.70 -9.73 12.34
N LYS A 379 7.07 -10.15 13.56
CA LYS A 379 8.24 -9.64 14.26
C LYS A 379 9.53 -9.90 13.48
N GLN A 380 9.70 -11.12 12.94
CA GLN A 380 10.89 -11.48 12.17
C GLN A 380 11.01 -10.66 10.88
N ILE A 381 9.91 -10.44 10.15
CA ILE A 381 9.88 -9.58 8.97
C ILE A 381 10.39 -8.18 9.33
N THR A 382 9.90 -7.58 10.42
CA THR A 382 10.35 -6.25 10.85
C THR A 382 11.85 -6.23 11.19
N LEU A 383 12.33 -7.23 11.94
CA LEU A 383 13.76 -7.28 12.33
C LEU A 383 14.68 -7.44 11.12
N ASP A 384 14.27 -8.20 10.10
CA ASP A 384 15.09 -8.47 8.91
C ASP A 384 15.03 -7.33 7.89
N THR A 385 13.91 -6.60 7.81
CA THR A 385 13.65 -5.66 6.71
C THR A 385 13.47 -4.22 7.18
N GLN A 386 13.41 -3.98 8.48
CA GLN A 386 13.09 -2.71 9.12
C GLN A 386 11.73 -2.11 8.69
N ASP A 387 10.88 -2.90 8.00
CA ASP A 387 9.51 -2.52 7.69
C ASP A 387 8.62 -2.63 8.94
N TYR A 388 7.52 -1.88 8.98
CA TYR A 388 6.58 -1.89 10.08
C TYR A 388 5.42 -2.83 9.77
N THR A 389 5.38 -3.98 10.46
CA THR A 389 4.37 -5.00 10.17
C THR A 389 3.05 -4.81 10.92
N ASN A 390 1.99 -5.42 10.40
CA ASN A 390 0.63 -5.26 10.87
C ASN A 390 0.31 -6.21 12.06
N ASN A 391 1.10 -6.10 13.13
CA ASN A 391 0.85 -6.82 14.37
C ASN A 391 1.23 -5.93 15.57
N GLU A 392 0.22 -5.40 16.28
CA GLU A 392 0.41 -4.46 17.37
C GLU A 392 1.37 -4.98 18.43
N LYS A 393 1.21 -6.24 18.84
CA LYS A 393 2.03 -6.81 19.90
C LYS A 393 3.49 -6.98 19.47
N ALA A 394 3.73 -7.48 18.28
CA ALA A 394 5.08 -7.60 17.72
C ALA A 394 5.77 -6.23 17.63
N MET A 395 5.02 -5.22 17.17
CA MET A 395 5.55 -3.85 17.05
C MET A 395 5.80 -3.20 18.40
N GLU A 396 4.92 -3.41 19.39
CA GLU A 396 5.16 -2.94 20.78
C GLU A 396 6.38 -3.59 21.42
N GLU A 397 6.62 -4.86 21.19
CA GLU A 397 7.82 -5.54 21.70
C GLU A 397 9.10 -4.93 21.13
N ILE A 398 9.13 -4.63 19.81
CA ILE A 398 10.29 -3.98 19.17
C ILE A 398 10.40 -2.51 19.61
N ALA A 399 9.28 -1.79 19.69
CA ALA A 399 9.24 -0.40 20.13
C ALA A 399 9.82 -0.21 21.56
N ASN A 400 9.61 -1.20 22.44
CA ASN A 400 10.08 -1.17 23.82
C ASN A 400 11.43 -1.87 24.02
N SER A 401 12.10 -2.28 22.94
CA SER A 401 13.42 -2.91 22.99
C SER A 401 14.54 -1.88 22.71
N ASP A 402 15.78 -2.37 22.73
CA ASP A 402 16.97 -1.64 22.31
C ASP A 402 17.22 -1.69 20.79
N TYR A 403 16.16 -2.01 20.01
CA TYR A 403 16.21 -1.94 18.56
C TYR A 403 16.60 -0.53 18.09
N ALA A 404 17.53 -0.46 17.17
CA ALA A 404 18.04 0.78 16.63
C ALA A 404 18.34 0.63 15.13
N SER A 405 17.98 1.62 14.33
CA SER A 405 18.34 1.70 12.92
C SER A 405 19.62 2.50 12.76
N ASP A 406 20.69 1.85 12.29
CA ASP A 406 21.96 2.52 12.00
C ASP A 406 21.79 3.62 10.92
N PHE A 407 20.91 3.37 9.95
CA PHE A 407 20.58 4.35 8.92
C PHE A 407 19.97 5.62 9.49
N LEU A 408 19.17 5.50 10.54
CA LEU A 408 18.55 6.64 11.25
C LEU A 408 19.39 7.13 12.44
N GLY A 409 20.70 6.85 12.43
CA GLY A 409 21.62 7.31 13.47
C GLY A 409 21.36 6.71 14.85
N GLY A 410 20.90 5.47 14.90
CA GLY A 410 20.61 4.75 16.14
C GLY A 410 19.19 4.98 16.67
N GLN A 411 18.29 5.56 15.91
CA GLN A 411 16.90 5.80 16.35
C GLN A 411 16.05 4.52 16.27
N ASN A 412 15.24 4.27 17.30
CA ASN A 412 14.16 3.29 17.23
C ASN A 412 12.92 3.95 16.59
N HIS A 413 12.84 3.88 15.27
CA HIS A 413 11.73 4.44 14.52
C HIS A 413 10.43 3.62 14.64
N ILE A 414 10.51 2.33 14.99
CA ILE A 414 9.34 1.48 15.21
C ILE A 414 8.45 2.04 16.33
N ALA A 415 9.06 2.61 17.37
CA ALA A 415 8.31 3.26 18.45
C ALA A 415 7.47 4.45 17.96
N LEU A 416 8.01 5.26 17.04
CA LEU A 416 7.27 6.39 16.47
C LEU A 416 6.18 5.95 15.50
N PHE A 417 6.43 4.93 14.70
CA PHE A 417 5.39 4.34 13.84
C PHE A 417 4.24 3.75 14.66
N ALA A 418 4.54 3.11 15.81
CA ALA A 418 3.51 2.57 16.69
C ALA A 418 2.57 3.67 17.24
N GLU A 419 3.12 4.84 17.55
CA GLU A 419 2.29 5.99 17.97
C GLU A 419 1.54 6.64 16.80
N ALA A 420 2.15 6.70 15.62
CA ALA A 420 1.49 7.25 14.42
C ALA A 420 0.32 6.36 13.96
N ALA A 421 0.48 5.04 13.97
CA ALA A 421 -0.55 4.08 13.57
C ALA A 421 -1.86 4.22 14.38
N LYS A 422 -1.78 4.60 15.66
CA LYS A 422 -2.95 4.81 16.53
C LYS A 422 -3.79 6.03 16.15
N LYS A 423 -3.27 6.93 15.32
CA LYS A 423 -3.89 8.20 14.95
C LYS A 423 -4.54 8.18 13.56
N ILE A 424 -4.43 7.08 12.82
CA ILE A 424 -4.96 6.96 11.46
C ILE A 424 -6.46 6.64 11.52
N ASP A 425 -7.25 7.42 10.76
CA ASP A 425 -8.68 7.24 10.57
C ASP A 425 -9.00 7.10 9.08
N MET A 426 -9.54 5.95 8.68
CA MET A 426 -9.91 5.62 7.31
C MET A 426 -11.42 5.67 7.04
N SER A 427 -12.19 6.22 7.98
CA SER A 427 -13.66 6.19 7.93
C SER A 427 -14.27 6.91 6.72
N ASN A 428 -13.52 7.85 6.13
CA ASN A 428 -13.95 8.63 4.96
C ASN A 428 -13.36 8.11 3.62
N ALA A 429 -12.63 6.99 3.62
CA ALA A 429 -12.11 6.40 2.40
C ALA A 429 -13.22 5.87 1.49
N GLY A 430 -13.04 5.97 0.17
CA GLY A 430 -14.02 5.57 -0.84
C GLY A 430 -13.41 4.89 -2.06
N PRO A 431 -14.22 4.14 -2.84
CA PRO A 431 -13.72 3.34 -3.98
C PRO A 431 -13.27 4.18 -5.18
N TYR A 432 -13.47 5.49 -5.14
CA TYR A 432 -13.10 6.43 -6.20
C TYR A 432 -11.90 7.29 -5.83
N ASP A 433 -11.33 7.11 -4.62
CA ASP A 433 -10.32 7.99 -4.06
C ASP A 433 -9.05 8.03 -4.91
N GLN A 434 -8.57 6.89 -5.42
CA GLN A 434 -7.42 6.86 -6.31
C GLN A 434 -7.58 7.80 -7.50
N GLY A 435 -8.62 7.58 -8.31
CA GLY A 435 -8.82 8.36 -9.53
C GLY A 435 -9.09 9.85 -9.27
N LEU A 436 -9.76 10.17 -8.15
CA LEU A 436 -10.04 11.56 -7.78
C LEU A 436 -8.79 12.25 -7.22
N ASN A 437 -8.00 11.59 -6.39
CA ASN A 437 -6.73 12.09 -5.89
C ASN A 437 -5.73 12.31 -7.04
N GLU A 438 -5.55 11.33 -7.94
CA GLU A 438 -4.71 11.47 -9.13
C GLU A 438 -5.15 12.62 -10.04
N SER A 439 -6.46 12.73 -10.31
CA SER A 439 -7.01 13.79 -11.13
C SER A 439 -6.86 15.17 -10.49
N PHE A 440 -6.91 15.24 -9.18
CA PHE A 440 -6.81 16.50 -8.44
C PHE A 440 -5.37 17.01 -8.35
N GLN A 441 -4.39 16.11 -8.24
CA GLN A 441 -2.97 16.47 -8.19
C GLN A 441 -2.41 16.91 -9.56
N ASN A 442 -3.00 16.43 -10.67
CA ASN A 442 -2.63 16.78 -12.05
C ASN A 442 -3.25 18.12 -12.50
#